data_754e869942bc5522d0177f885178d968
#
_entry.id   754e869942bc5522d0177f885178d968
#
_cell.length_a   1.000
_cell.length_b   1.000
_cell.length_c   1.000
_cell.angle_alpha   90.00
_cell.angle_beta   90.00
_cell.angle_gamma   90.00
#
_symmetry.space_group_name_H-M   'P 1'
#
loop_
_entity.id
_entity.type
_entity.pdbx_description
1 polymer ?
#
loop_
_entity_poly.entity_id
_entity_poly.type
_entity_poly.pdbx_seq_one_letter_code
_entity_poly.pdbx_strand_id
1 'polypeptide(L)'
;MSHPWPAGAATGLGSLPGTDPAEAVRLVLGELPELPYLPELPGRGFGADLIGRTGALLVDLPVEWQPHGWTVTSHSGRDQARARDHLNRDLDAVTEQAQGVPLLKVSVCGPMTLGAALELPNLHKVLTDHGAFRDLAGSLAEGARVLLAELGSRLPGTAVVLQVDEPGLPQVLAGQVPTPSGYGTVRALPRSVATPALTSVLEAAQPGHRVVHCCAAEVPYDLLADSGASAVSVDASLISDGQLDSIGELVEAGISLWLGVFPGTDADISASAARERIGRLWSKLG
;
A
#
# COMPACT_ATOMS: atom_id res chain seq x y z
N MET A 1 17.79 2.62 -13.04
CA MET A 1 17.75 3.73 -12.05
C MET A 1 18.36 3.23 -10.76
N SER A 2 19.12 4.07 -10.01
CA SER A 2 19.62 3.61 -8.69
C SER A 2 18.49 3.69 -7.69
N HIS A 3 18.24 2.61 -6.97
CA HIS A 3 17.25 2.54 -5.90
C HIS A 3 17.88 3.01 -4.58
N PRO A 4 17.11 3.65 -3.67
CA PRO A 4 17.65 4.12 -2.39
C PRO A 4 17.90 2.99 -1.39
N TRP A 5 17.26 1.82 -1.57
CA TRP A 5 17.42 0.68 -0.70
C TRP A 5 18.57 -0.23 -1.13
N PRO A 6 19.29 -0.86 -0.17
CA PRO A 6 20.31 -1.84 -0.48
C PRO A 6 19.73 -3.09 -1.15
N ALA A 7 20.53 -3.73 -2.00
CA ALA A 7 20.15 -5.04 -2.56
C ALA A 7 20.07 -6.07 -1.45
N GLY A 8 18.96 -6.82 -1.40
CA GLY A 8 18.71 -7.84 -0.38
C GLY A 8 18.26 -7.28 0.98
N ALA A 9 17.97 -5.97 1.07
CA ALA A 9 17.39 -5.41 2.29
C ALA A 9 16.06 -6.07 2.64
N ALA A 10 15.84 -6.31 3.93
CA ALA A 10 14.58 -6.80 4.45
C ALA A 10 13.70 -5.63 4.92
N THR A 11 12.39 -5.76 4.71
CA THR A 11 11.37 -4.84 5.25
C THR A 11 10.10 -5.60 5.56
N GLY A 12 9.23 -5.03 6.40
CA GLY A 12 7.88 -5.55 6.62
C GLY A 12 6.88 -4.90 5.65
N LEU A 13 5.70 -5.51 5.55
CA LEU A 13 4.62 -4.99 4.69
C LEU A 13 4.08 -3.64 5.18
N GLY A 14 3.82 -3.53 6.49
CA GLY A 14 3.26 -2.35 7.15
C GLY A 14 2.59 -2.72 8.46
N SER A 15 1.64 -3.63 8.40
CA SER A 15 0.85 -4.04 9.56
C SER A 15 1.65 -4.84 10.58
N LEU A 16 1.47 -4.49 11.86
CA LEU A 16 2.02 -5.21 13.02
C LEU A 16 0.90 -5.49 14.04
N PRO A 17 1.03 -6.56 14.83
CA PRO A 17 0.19 -6.79 15.98
C PRO A 17 0.46 -5.75 17.08
N GLY A 18 -0.48 -5.61 18.01
CA GLY A 18 -0.37 -4.66 19.12
C GLY A 18 -1.09 -3.34 18.87
N THR A 19 -0.93 -2.43 19.82
CA THR A 19 -1.66 -1.13 19.85
C THR A 19 -0.79 0.04 20.24
N ASP A 20 0.47 -0.19 20.64
CA ASP A 20 1.42 0.84 21.06
C ASP A 20 2.36 1.24 19.91
N PRO A 21 2.24 2.47 19.36
CA PRO A 21 3.07 2.91 18.25
C PRO A 21 4.55 3.07 18.63
N ALA A 22 4.87 3.43 19.88
CA ALA A 22 6.26 3.60 20.28
C ALA A 22 6.99 2.26 20.36
N GLU A 23 6.33 1.22 20.87
CA GLU A 23 6.86 -0.14 20.88
C GLU A 23 7.03 -0.69 19.47
N ALA A 24 6.03 -0.49 18.61
CA ALA A 24 6.07 -0.95 17.22
C ALA A 24 7.21 -0.29 16.42
N VAL A 25 7.41 1.02 16.56
CA VAL A 25 8.51 1.75 15.91
C VAL A 25 9.86 1.24 16.42
N ARG A 26 10.02 1.08 17.74
CA ARG A 26 11.26 0.55 18.34
C ARG A 26 11.59 -0.85 17.79
N LEU A 27 10.59 -1.72 17.66
CA LEU A 27 10.76 -3.07 17.11
C LEU A 27 11.23 -2.99 15.64
N VAL A 28 10.54 -2.21 14.82
CA VAL A 28 10.87 -2.07 13.37
C VAL A 28 12.28 -1.51 13.18
N LEU A 29 12.66 -0.48 13.92
CA LEU A 29 13.99 0.11 13.82
C LEU A 29 15.10 -0.86 14.28
N GLY A 30 14.82 -1.70 15.28
CA GLY A 30 15.77 -2.69 15.78
C GLY A 30 15.95 -3.89 14.86
N GLU A 31 14.87 -4.38 14.27
CA GLU A 31 14.89 -5.61 13.47
C GLU A 31 15.16 -5.36 11.97
N LEU A 32 14.83 -4.17 11.46
CA LEU A 32 14.90 -3.84 10.03
C LEU A 32 15.67 -2.53 9.78
N PRO A 33 16.94 -2.44 10.20
CA PRO A 33 17.71 -1.19 10.18
C PRO A 33 18.01 -0.66 8.78
N GLU A 34 18.00 -1.51 7.74
CA GLU A 34 18.31 -1.10 6.36
C GLU A 34 17.12 -0.48 5.64
N LEU A 35 15.90 -0.94 5.93
CA LEU A 35 14.66 -0.43 5.35
C LEU A 35 13.51 -0.51 6.37
N PRO A 36 13.59 0.28 7.44
CA PRO A 36 12.50 0.38 8.40
C PRO A 36 11.26 1.01 7.75
N TYR A 37 10.11 0.77 8.36
CA TYR A 37 8.85 1.32 7.88
C TYR A 37 8.04 1.93 9.02
N LEU A 38 7.11 2.83 8.67
CA LEU A 38 6.11 3.36 9.59
C LEU A 38 5.07 2.26 9.89
N PRO A 39 5.01 1.73 11.13
CA PRO A 39 4.09 0.64 11.46
C PRO A 39 2.63 1.04 11.35
N GLU A 40 1.80 0.10 10.95
CA GLU A 40 0.35 0.18 11.00
C GLU A 40 -0.17 -0.78 12.07
N LEU A 41 -1.05 -0.30 12.94
CA LEU A 41 -1.54 -1.07 14.09
C LEU A 41 -3.06 -1.25 14.01
N PRO A 42 -3.56 -2.16 13.14
CA PRO A 42 -4.99 -2.37 12.93
C PRO A 42 -5.71 -2.87 14.19
N GLY A 43 -4.99 -3.43 15.17
CA GLY A 43 -5.52 -3.80 16.47
C GLY A 43 -6.13 -2.65 17.28
N ARG A 44 -5.87 -1.39 16.90
CA ARG A 44 -6.50 -0.20 17.50
C ARG A 44 -7.95 0.03 17.02
N GLY A 45 -8.42 -0.74 16.02
CA GLY A 45 -9.77 -0.69 15.49
C GLY A 45 -9.94 0.25 14.30
N PHE A 46 -11.18 0.70 14.07
CA PHE A 46 -11.56 1.53 12.93
C PHE A 46 -10.67 2.79 12.80
N GLY A 47 -10.18 3.02 11.60
CA GLY A 47 -9.29 4.13 11.32
C GLY A 47 -7.80 3.84 11.50
N ALA A 48 -7.44 2.70 12.07
CA ALA A 48 -6.05 2.24 12.17
C ALA A 48 -5.72 1.11 11.18
N ASP A 49 -6.74 0.58 10.49
CA ASP A 49 -6.62 -0.39 9.40
C ASP A 49 -6.25 0.30 8.07
N LEU A 50 -5.88 -0.50 7.07
CA LEU A 50 -5.45 -0.03 5.75
C LEU A 50 -6.40 1.01 5.13
N ILE A 51 -7.72 0.76 5.18
CA ILE A 51 -8.72 1.62 4.55
C ILE A 51 -8.94 2.89 5.37
N GLY A 52 -9.19 2.75 6.67
CA GLY A 52 -9.47 3.88 7.54
C GLY A 52 -8.28 4.81 7.70
N ARG A 53 -7.07 4.26 7.83
CA ARG A 53 -5.82 5.04 7.91
C ARG A 53 -5.59 5.84 6.63
N THR A 54 -5.81 5.23 5.47
CA THR A 54 -5.70 5.94 4.19
C THR A 54 -6.86 6.94 4.01
N GLY A 55 -8.07 6.62 4.47
CA GLY A 55 -9.20 7.55 4.51
C GLY A 55 -8.92 8.82 5.31
N ALA A 56 -8.06 8.76 6.34
CA ALA A 56 -7.62 9.93 7.10
C ALA A 56 -6.72 10.89 6.28
N LEU A 57 -6.08 10.40 5.22
CA LEU A 57 -5.21 11.18 4.34
C LEU A 57 -5.97 11.94 3.27
N LEU A 58 -7.21 11.53 2.94
CA LEU A 58 -7.97 12.12 1.84
C LEU A 58 -8.17 13.62 2.04
N VAL A 59 -7.84 14.39 1.00
CA VAL A 59 -7.99 15.85 0.97
C VAL A 59 -9.29 16.21 0.30
N ASP A 60 -10.10 17.05 0.93
CA ASP A 60 -11.42 17.51 0.44
C ASP A 60 -12.40 16.37 0.09
N LEU A 61 -12.14 15.15 0.56
CA LEU A 61 -13.01 13.99 0.39
C LEU A 61 -13.20 13.29 1.75
N PRO A 62 -14.10 13.79 2.60
CA PRO A 62 -14.32 13.21 3.91
C PRO A 62 -14.99 11.86 3.85
N VAL A 63 -14.60 10.98 4.77
CA VAL A 63 -15.13 9.63 4.93
C VAL A 63 -15.53 9.38 6.37
N GLU A 64 -16.55 8.53 6.58
CA GLU A 64 -17.03 8.18 7.88
C GLU A 64 -17.37 6.69 7.95
N TRP A 65 -17.14 6.06 9.10
CA TRP A 65 -17.49 4.67 9.30
C TRP A 65 -19.02 4.50 9.49
N GLN A 66 -19.61 3.58 8.74
CA GLN A 66 -21.01 3.21 8.81
C GLN A 66 -21.11 1.70 9.10
N PRO A 67 -22.26 1.17 9.54
CA PRO A 67 -22.41 -0.27 9.80
C PRO A 67 -22.06 -1.18 8.61
N HIS A 68 -22.09 -0.66 7.40
CA HIS A 68 -21.79 -1.36 6.16
C HIS A 68 -20.36 -1.08 5.62
N GLY A 69 -19.61 -0.18 6.23
CA GLY A 69 -18.25 0.15 5.83
C GLY A 69 -17.96 1.66 5.78
N TRP A 70 -16.79 2.01 5.27
CA TRP A 70 -16.40 3.40 5.08
C TRP A 70 -17.17 4.04 3.93
N THR A 71 -17.79 5.19 4.19
CA THR A 71 -18.65 5.91 3.25
C THR A 71 -18.15 7.34 3.05
N VAL A 72 -18.13 7.80 1.80
CA VAL A 72 -17.84 9.19 1.45
C VAL A 72 -18.99 10.08 1.97
N THR A 73 -18.64 11.18 2.63
CA THR A 73 -19.62 12.11 3.24
C THR A 73 -19.36 13.55 2.78
N SER A 74 -20.29 14.44 3.12
CA SER A 74 -20.11 15.87 2.82
C SER A 74 -19.27 16.63 3.85
N HIS A 75 -19.05 16.04 5.02
CA HIS A 75 -18.32 16.66 6.11
C HIS A 75 -17.47 15.63 6.86
N SER A 76 -16.33 16.04 7.34
CA SER A 76 -15.47 15.23 8.22
C SER A 76 -16.18 14.96 9.56
N GLY A 77 -16.22 13.69 9.94
CA GLY A 77 -16.84 13.24 11.17
C GLY A 77 -15.85 12.75 12.23
N ARG A 78 -16.39 12.04 13.24
CA ARG A 78 -15.59 11.56 14.38
C ARG A 78 -14.63 10.44 14.01
N ASP A 79 -15.02 9.58 13.06
CA ASP A 79 -14.21 8.41 12.73
C ASP A 79 -13.03 8.80 11.86
N GLN A 80 -13.20 9.75 10.93
CA GLN A 80 -12.07 10.32 10.21
C GLN A 80 -11.12 11.08 11.14
N ALA A 81 -11.64 11.85 12.12
CA ALA A 81 -10.83 12.52 13.12
C ALA A 81 -10.03 11.51 13.95
N ARG A 82 -10.65 10.42 14.40
CA ARG A 82 -9.98 9.32 15.11
C ARG A 82 -8.90 8.66 14.27
N ALA A 83 -9.17 8.39 12.99
CA ALA A 83 -8.18 7.81 12.08
C ALA A 83 -6.96 8.75 11.92
N ARG A 84 -7.20 10.06 11.82
CA ARG A 84 -6.13 11.07 11.80
C ARG A 84 -5.35 11.13 13.11
N ASP A 85 -6.00 10.99 14.26
CA ASP A 85 -5.34 10.92 15.56
C ASP A 85 -4.45 9.68 15.69
N HIS A 86 -4.88 8.52 15.16
CA HIS A 86 -4.04 7.33 15.11
C HIS A 86 -2.79 7.57 14.26
N LEU A 87 -2.95 8.12 13.05
CA LEU A 87 -1.83 8.44 12.18
C LEU A 87 -0.86 9.44 12.81
N ASN A 88 -1.37 10.50 13.45
CA ASN A 88 -0.55 11.50 14.12
C ASN A 88 0.31 10.88 15.23
N ARG A 89 -0.26 9.98 16.04
CA ARG A 89 0.50 9.25 17.07
C ARG A 89 1.59 8.36 16.48
N ASP A 90 1.33 7.74 15.32
CA ASP A 90 2.33 6.94 14.61
C ASP A 90 3.48 7.83 14.10
N LEU A 91 3.13 9.01 13.53
CA LEU A 91 4.09 10.00 13.08
C LEU A 91 4.90 10.60 14.24
N ASP A 92 4.29 10.84 15.38
CA ASP A 92 4.97 11.33 16.58
C ASP A 92 5.98 10.28 17.08
N ALA A 93 5.57 9.00 17.18
CA ALA A 93 6.44 7.92 17.61
C ALA A 93 7.65 7.72 16.69
N VAL A 94 7.44 7.75 15.35
CA VAL A 94 8.55 7.63 14.41
C VAL A 94 9.44 8.88 14.42
N THR A 95 8.88 10.07 14.61
CA THR A 95 9.65 11.31 14.72
C THR A 95 10.58 11.28 15.94
N GLU A 96 10.09 10.76 17.06
CA GLU A 96 10.88 10.66 18.28
C GLU A 96 12.05 9.66 18.16
N GLN A 97 11.85 8.53 17.49
CA GLN A 97 12.78 7.41 17.53
C GLN A 97 13.63 7.24 16.26
N ALA A 98 13.20 7.77 15.11
CA ALA A 98 13.86 7.53 13.81
C ALA A 98 14.75 8.69 13.35
N GLN A 99 15.16 9.60 14.24
CA GLN A 99 16.07 10.69 13.87
C GLN A 99 17.41 10.15 13.35
N GLY A 100 17.81 10.62 12.17
CA GLY A 100 19.08 10.20 11.54
C GLY A 100 19.00 8.86 10.80
N VAL A 101 17.84 8.21 10.72
CA VAL A 101 17.62 7.04 9.87
C VAL A 101 17.72 7.47 8.40
N PRO A 102 18.54 6.84 7.57
CA PRO A 102 18.75 7.30 6.19
C PRO A 102 17.55 7.03 5.28
N LEU A 103 16.74 6.02 5.58
CA LEU A 103 15.64 5.56 4.75
C LEU A 103 14.45 5.13 5.63
N LEU A 104 13.24 5.51 5.23
CA LEU A 104 11.99 5.09 5.89
C LEU A 104 10.95 4.77 4.81
N LYS A 105 10.28 3.63 4.94
CA LYS A 105 9.14 3.27 4.09
C LYS A 105 7.82 3.66 4.77
N VAL A 106 6.88 4.17 3.99
CA VAL A 106 5.50 4.44 4.44
C VAL A 106 4.51 3.82 3.44
N SER A 107 3.41 3.27 3.94
CA SER A 107 2.40 2.61 3.12
C SER A 107 1.08 3.39 3.12
N VAL A 108 0.40 3.37 1.98
CA VAL A 108 -0.97 3.85 1.80
C VAL A 108 -1.76 2.85 0.96
N CYS A 109 -3.07 2.75 1.18
CA CYS A 109 -3.94 1.99 0.28
C CYS A 109 -3.99 2.65 -1.08
N GLY A 110 -3.90 1.86 -2.14
CA GLY A 110 -3.99 2.36 -3.50
C GLY A 110 -5.42 2.67 -3.95
N PRO A 111 -5.58 3.46 -5.04
CA PRO A 111 -6.89 4.01 -5.44
C PRO A 111 -7.89 2.93 -5.85
N MET A 112 -7.47 1.81 -6.46
CA MET A 112 -8.38 0.74 -6.86
C MET A 112 -8.92 -0.03 -5.65
N THR A 113 -8.04 -0.42 -4.75
CA THR A 113 -8.42 -1.11 -3.50
C THR A 113 -9.28 -0.20 -2.64
N LEU A 114 -8.91 1.07 -2.50
CA LEU A 114 -9.68 2.05 -1.73
C LEU A 114 -11.06 2.30 -2.36
N GLY A 115 -11.14 2.48 -3.69
CA GLY A 115 -12.40 2.68 -4.41
C GLY A 115 -13.32 1.45 -4.37
N ALA A 116 -12.76 0.24 -4.23
CA ALA A 116 -13.52 -1.00 -3.99
C ALA A 116 -14.05 -1.10 -2.55
N ALA A 117 -13.33 -0.52 -1.59
CA ALA A 117 -13.71 -0.53 -0.17
C ALA A 117 -14.71 0.56 0.16
N LEU A 118 -14.51 1.79 -0.33
CA LEU A 118 -15.36 2.95 -0.04
C LEU A 118 -16.70 2.89 -0.74
N GLU A 119 -17.73 3.38 -0.07
CA GLU A 119 -19.07 3.54 -0.59
C GLU A 119 -19.46 5.01 -0.74
N LEU A 120 -20.29 5.30 -1.73
CA LEU A 120 -20.97 6.58 -1.89
C LEU A 120 -22.20 6.65 -0.98
N PRO A 121 -22.80 7.83 -0.77
CA PRO A 121 -24.00 7.97 0.06
C PRO A 121 -25.21 7.14 -0.43
N ASN A 122 -25.21 6.73 -1.69
CA ASN A 122 -26.22 5.85 -2.27
C ASN A 122 -25.91 4.35 -2.10
N LEU A 123 -24.91 4.01 -1.28
CA LEU A 123 -24.44 2.66 -0.99
C LEU A 123 -23.75 1.95 -2.16
N HIS A 124 -23.49 2.61 -3.27
CA HIS A 124 -22.67 2.04 -4.34
C HIS A 124 -21.17 2.22 -4.05
N LYS A 125 -20.36 1.29 -4.53
CA LYS A 125 -18.89 1.44 -4.46
C LYS A 125 -18.43 2.65 -5.26
N VAL A 126 -17.42 3.38 -4.77
CA VAL A 126 -16.84 4.54 -5.46
C VAL A 126 -16.42 4.19 -6.90
N LEU A 127 -15.95 2.96 -7.14
CA LEU A 127 -15.61 2.44 -8.47
C LEU A 127 -16.74 2.48 -9.49
N THR A 128 -18.00 2.57 -9.06
CA THR A 128 -19.15 2.58 -9.98
C THR A 128 -19.39 3.93 -10.65
N ASP A 129 -18.82 4.99 -10.10
CA ASP A 129 -18.91 6.35 -10.61
C ASP A 129 -17.54 6.86 -11.03
N HIS A 130 -17.38 7.12 -12.34
CA HIS A 130 -16.11 7.57 -12.91
C HIS A 130 -15.64 8.92 -12.35
N GLY A 131 -16.56 9.82 -12.03
CA GLY A 131 -16.25 11.12 -11.42
C GLY A 131 -15.75 10.95 -10.00
N ALA A 132 -16.51 10.20 -9.19
CA ALA A 132 -16.15 9.91 -7.80
C ALA A 132 -14.82 9.16 -7.70
N PHE A 133 -14.56 8.19 -8.58
CA PHE A 133 -13.28 7.47 -8.60
C PHE A 133 -12.10 8.38 -8.97
N ARG A 134 -12.27 9.24 -9.98
CA ARG A 134 -11.24 10.23 -10.35
C ARG A 134 -10.95 11.18 -9.20
N ASP A 135 -11.99 11.68 -8.53
CA ASP A 135 -11.86 12.60 -7.40
C ASP A 135 -11.21 11.92 -6.20
N LEU A 136 -11.53 10.63 -5.96
CA LEU A 136 -10.84 9.80 -4.96
C LEU A 136 -9.34 9.67 -5.25
N ALA A 137 -8.97 9.33 -6.49
CA ALA A 137 -7.57 9.17 -6.87
C ALA A 137 -6.79 10.48 -6.72
N GLY A 138 -7.38 11.62 -7.13
CA GLY A 138 -6.79 12.94 -6.95
C GLY A 138 -6.64 13.35 -5.48
N SER A 139 -7.67 13.10 -4.67
CA SER A 139 -7.67 13.34 -3.22
C SER A 139 -6.59 12.52 -2.52
N LEU A 140 -6.44 11.24 -2.88
CA LEU A 140 -5.43 10.35 -2.33
C LEU A 140 -4.00 10.77 -2.74
N ALA A 141 -3.81 11.14 -4.01
CA ALA A 141 -2.51 11.62 -4.50
C ALA A 141 -2.06 12.88 -3.74
N GLU A 142 -2.98 13.82 -3.49
CA GLU A 142 -2.71 15.00 -2.66
C GLU A 142 -2.40 14.60 -1.22
N GLY A 143 -3.19 13.72 -0.61
CA GLY A 143 -2.97 13.24 0.75
C GLY A 143 -1.63 12.53 0.92
N ALA A 144 -1.22 11.71 -0.06
CA ALA A 144 0.09 11.08 -0.07
C ALA A 144 1.22 12.13 -0.15
N ARG A 145 1.07 13.17 -0.96
CA ARG A 145 2.03 14.29 -1.05
C ARG A 145 2.18 15.04 0.26
N VAL A 146 1.07 15.35 0.92
CA VAL A 146 1.06 15.99 2.24
C VAL A 146 1.76 15.13 3.28
N LEU A 147 1.46 13.83 3.33
CA LEU A 147 2.12 12.88 4.24
C LEU A 147 3.63 12.83 4.03
N LEU A 148 4.09 12.74 2.78
CA LEU A 148 5.53 12.69 2.47
C LEU A 148 6.23 14.00 2.82
N ALA A 149 5.59 15.14 2.57
CA ALA A 149 6.11 16.46 2.94
C ALA A 149 6.21 16.60 4.47
N GLU A 150 5.23 16.12 5.21
CA GLU A 150 5.23 16.11 6.68
C GLU A 150 6.36 15.22 7.22
N LEU A 151 6.52 14.00 6.70
CA LEU A 151 7.63 13.12 7.08
C LEU A 151 8.98 13.74 6.77
N GLY A 152 9.17 14.37 5.61
CA GLY A 152 10.39 15.08 5.27
C GLY A 152 10.71 16.25 6.20
N SER A 153 9.68 16.94 6.70
CA SER A 153 9.83 18.01 7.70
C SER A 153 10.18 17.46 9.09
N ARG A 154 9.56 16.35 9.49
CA ARG A 154 9.76 15.71 10.80
C ARG A 154 11.09 14.96 10.91
N LEU A 155 11.59 14.43 9.80
CA LEU A 155 12.80 13.59 9.70
C LEU A 155 13.76 14.18 8.65
N PRO A 156 14.42 15.32 8.92
CA PRO A 156 15.32 15.94 7.95
C PRO A 156 16.47 15.01 7.58
N GLY A 157 16.69 14.83 6.28
CA GLY A 157 17.75 13.97 5.75
C GLY A 157 17.36 12.50 5.56
N THR A 158 16.17 12.09 6.00
CA THR A 158 15.64 10.75 5.74
C THR A 158 14.98 10.72 4.36
N ALA A 159 15.40 9.78 3.52
CA ALA A 159 14.71 9.50 2.26
C ALA A 159 13.46 8.66 2.53
N VAL A 160 12.31 9.07 1.99
CA VAL A 160 11.05 8.35 2.21
C VAL A 160 10.67 7.53 0.97
N VAL A 161 10.40 6.25 1.17
CA VAL A 161 9.88 5.32 0.16
C VAL A 161 8.36 5.22 0.34
N LEU A 162 7.61 5.49 -0.71
CA LEU A 162 6.16 5.31 -0.73
C LEU A 162 5.81 3.91 -1.25
N GLN A 163 5.12 3.14 -0.45
CA GLN A 163 4.47 1.89 -0.85
C GLN A 163 2.97 2.14 -1.04
N VAL A 164 2.44 1.79 -2.21
CA VAL A 164 1.02 1.83 -2.53
C VAL A 164 0.48 0.41 -2.55
N ASP A 165 -0.45 0.11 -1.65
CA ASP A 165 -0.98 -1.24 -1.45
C ASP A 165 -2.23 -1.45 -2.27
N GLU A 166 -2.15 -2.35 -3.26
CA GLU A 166 -3.20 -2.68 -4.21
C GLU A 166 -3.60 -4.17 -4.22
N PRO A 167 -3.94 -4.75 -3.05
CA PRO A 167 -4.37 -6.16 -3.01
C PRO A 167 -5.66 -6.43 -3.80
N GLY A 168 -6.51 -5.42 -3.97
CA GLY A 168 -7.76 -5.51 -4.72
C GLY A 168 -7.64 -5.28 -6.23
N LEU A 169 -6.48 -4.84 -6.73
CA LEU A 169 -6.31 -4.44 -8.12
C LEU A 169 -6.72 -5.53 -9.14
N PRO A 170 -6.30 -6.79 -9.04
CA PRO A 170 -6.72 -7.81 -9.99
C PRO A 170 -8.24 -8.03 -9.99
N GLN A 171 -8.86 -8.02 -8.81
CA GLN A 171 -10.30 -8.18 -8.66
C GLN A 171 -11.08 -7.02 -9.30
N VAL A 172 -10.57 -5.79 -9.17
CA VAL A 172 -11.13 -4.58 -9.78
C VAL A 172 -11.04 -4.64 -11.30
N LEU A 173 -9.88 -5.04 -11.84
CA LEU A 173 -9.66 -5.18 -13.28
C LEU A 173 -10.50 -6.30 -13.89
N ALA A 174 -10.73 -7.38 -13.15
CA ALA A 174 -11.55 -8.50 -13.60
C ALA A 174 -13.08 -8.28 -13.44
N GLY A 175 -13.52 -7.16 -12.82
CA GLY A 175 -14.94 -6.92 -12.55
C GLY A 175 -15.54 -7.89 -11.54
N GLN A 176 -14.75 -8.32 -10.56
CA GLN A 176 -15.13 -9.31 -9.55
C GLN A 176 -15.41 -8.69 -8.17
N VAL A 177 -15.35 -7.37 -8.06
CA VAL A 177 -15.71 -6.68 -6.81
C VAL A 177 -17.21 -6.84 -6.56
N PRO A 178 -17.63 -7.43 -5.43
CA PRO A 178 -19.05 -7.62 -5.15
C PRO A 178 -19.75 -6.27 -4.94
N THR A 179 -20.99 -6.17 -5.43
CA THR A 179 -21.87 -5.06 -5.05
C THR A 179 -22.27 -5.17 -3.58
N PRO A 180 -22.67 -4.08 -2.90
CA PRO A 180 -23.12 -4.12 -1.52
C PRO A 180 -24.29 -5.07 -1.27
N SER A 181 -25.14 -5.29 -2.27
CA SER A 181 -26.25 -6.27 -2.19
C SER A 181 -25.80 -7.72 -2.24
N GLY A 182 -24.56 -8.00 -2.68
CA GLY A 182 -24.02 -9.35 -2.86
C GLY A 182 -24.56 -10.12 -4.08
N TYR A 183 -25.53 -9.56 -4.83
CA TYR A 183 -26.17 -10.24 -5.97
C TYR A 183 -25.46 -10.02 -7.32
N GLY A 184 -24.46 -9.18 -7.36
CA GLY A 184 -23.73 -8.89 -8.58
C GLY A 184 -22.34 -8.37 -8.30
N THR A 185 -21.64 -7.98 -9.38
CA THR A 185 -20.29 -7.39 -9.29
C THR A 185 -20.25 -6.01 -9.90
N VAL A 186 -19.32 -5.20 -9.45
CA VAL A 186 -18.98 -3.93 -10.07
C VAL A 186 -18.31 -4.20 -11.43
N ARG A 187 -18.66 -3.39 -12.42
CA ARG A 187 -18.04 -3.51 -13.75
C ARG A 187 -16.52 -3.37 -13.66
N ALA A 188 -15.79 -4.16 -14.45
CA ALA A 188 -14.35 -4.08 -14.58
C ALA A 188 -13.89 -2.63 -14.87
N LEU A 189 -12.90 -2.17 -14.12
CA LEU A 189 -12.27 -0.88 -14.37
C LEU A 189 -11.29 -1.02 -15.56
N PRO A 190 -11.41 -0.19 -16.60
CA PRO A 190 -10.46 -0.24 -17.73
C PRO A 190 -9.03 0.10 -17.26
N ARG A 191 -8.03 -0.57 -17.81
CA ARG A 191 -6.60 -0.28 -17.53
C ARG A 191 -6.26 1.18 -17.87
N SER A 192 -6.85 1.76 -18.90
CA SER A 192 -6.69 3.17 -19.26
C SER A 192 -7.17 4.17 -18.18
N VAL A 193 -7.93 3.69 -17.21
CA VAL A 193 -8.35 4.47 -16.02
C VAL A 193 -7.51 4.08 -14.79
N ALA A 194 -7.24 2.79 -14.61
CA ALA A 194 -6.50 2.28 -13.47
C ALA A 194 -5.04 2.76 -13.46
N THR A 195 -4.32 2.65 -14.60
CA THR A 195 -2.90 3.03 -14.68
C THR A 195 -2.69 4.51 -14.33
N PRO A 196 -3.38 5.50 -14.94
CA PRO A 196 -3.20 6.90 -14.55
C PRO A 196 -3.57 7.20 -13.09
N ALA A 197 -4.58 6.53 -12.54
CA ALA A 197 -4.96 6.70 -11.14
C ALA A 197 -3.85 6.23 -10.20
N LEU A 198 -3.23 5.07 -10.48
CA LEU A 198 -2.09 4.57 -9.70
C LEU A 198 -0.86 5.48 -9.87
N THR A 199 -0.55 5.86 -11.10
CA THR A 199 0.55 6.78 -11.41
C THR A 199 0.44 8.07 -10.61
N SER A 200 -0.75 8.69 -10.55
CA SER A 200 -0.96 9.95 -9.84
C SER A 200 -0.62 9.86 -8.34
N VAL A 201 -0.90 8.72 -7.70
CA VAL A 201 -0.56 8.49 -6.29
C VAL A 201 0.94 8.22 -6.12
N LEU A 202 1.54 7.43 -7.01
CA LEU A 202 2.99 7.14 -6.98
C LEU A 202 3.83 8.40 -7.22
N GLU A 203 3.34 9.35 -8.00
CA GLU A 203 4.02 10.62 -8.27
C GLU A 203 4.12 11.53 -7.05
N ALA A 204 3.45 11.22 -5.95
CA ALA A 204 3.71 11.86 -4.66
C ALA A 204 5.14 11.65 -4.18
N ALA A 205 5.77 10.51 -4.53
CA ALA A 205 7.16 10.21 -4.24
C ALA A 205 8.08 10.49 -5.43
N GLN A 206 9.36 10.71 -5.13
CA GLN A 206 10.39 10.88 -6.17
C GLN A 206 10.58 9.59 -6.99
N PRO A 207 11.01 9.70 -8.26
CA PRO A 207 11.45 8.54 -9.02
C PRO A 207 12.52 7.73 -8.26
N GLY A 208 12.41 6.41 -8.28
CA GLY A 208 13.28 5.53 -7.50
C GLY A 208 12.75 5.16 -6.10
N HIS A 209 11.76 5.90 -5.59
CA HIS A 209 11.20 5.71 -4.23
C HIS A 209 9.74 5.19 -4.25
N ARG A 210 9.29 4.62 -5.35
CA ARG A 210 7.89 4.23 -5.62
C ARG A 210 7.76 2.72 -5.61
N VAL A 211 6.99 2.19 -4.68
CA VAL A 211 6.73 0.75 -4.57
C VAL A 211 5.24 0.49 -4.72
N VAL A 212 4.85 -0.52 -5.48
CA VAL A 212 3.48 -1.03 -5.47
C VAL A 212 3.49 -2.42 -4.86
N HIS A 213 2.65 -2.65 -3.87
CA HIS A 213 2.43 -3.96 -3.28
C HIS A 213 1.10 -4.55 -3.76
N CYS A 214 1.17 -5.79 -4.28
CA CYS A 214 -0.02 -6.56 -4.65
C CYS A 214 0.18 -8.02 -4.24
N CYS A 215 -0.51 -8.45 -3.18
CA CYS A 215 -0.47 -9.82 -2.67
C CYS A 215 -1.57 -10.73 -3.23
N ALA A 216 -2.09 -10.43 -4.43
CA ALA A 216 -3.05 -11.28 -5.11
C ALA A 216 -2.35 -12.31 -6.01
N ALA A 217 -3.08 -13.38 -6.41
CA ALA A 217 -2.53 -14.44 -7.26
C ALA A 217 -2.25 -13.95 -8.70
N GLU A 218 -3.10 -13.07 -9.23
CA GLU A 218 -3.04 -12.60 -10.63
C GLU A 218 -2.53 -11.15 -10.69
N VAL A 219 -1.24 -10.95 -10.41
CA VAL A 219 -0.62 -9.63 -10.41
C VAL A 219 -0.48 -9.11 -11.84
N PRO A 220 -1.01 -7.90 -12.18
CA PRO A 220 -0.88 -7.31 -13.50
C PRO A 220 0.47 -6.57 -13.64
N TYR A 221 1.58 -7.31 -13.77
CA TYR A 221 2.95 -6.77 -13.76
C TYR A 221 3.18 -5.67 -14.78
N ASP A 222 2.62 -5.82 -15.97
CA ASP A 222 2.66 -4.84 -17.05
C ASP A 222 2.02 -3.49 -16.64
N LEU A 223 0.83 -3.52 -16.04
CA LEU A 223 0.18 -2.32 -15.53
C LEU A 223 1.01 -1.66 -14.43
N LEU A 224 1.59 -2.48 -13.53
CA LEU A 224 2.41 -1.95 -12.43
C LEU A 224 3.71 -1.32 -12.96
N ALA A 225 4.32 -1.89 -13.98
CA ALA A 225 5.47 -1.29 -14.67
C ALA A 225 5.10 0.05 -15.32
N ASP A 226 3.99 0.08 -16.07
CA ASP A 226 3.48 1.26 -16.77
C ASP A 226 3.07 2.41 -15.81
N SER A 227 2.78 2.08 -14.54
CA SER A 227 2.41 3.08 -13.52
C SER A 227 3.59 3.92 -13.02
N GLY A 228 4.82 3.58 -13.39
CA GLY A 228 6.04 4.25 -12.94
C GLY A 228 6.54 3.77 -11.58
N ALA A 229 6.19 2.55 -11.19
CA ALA A 229 6.74 1.88 -10.01
C ALA A 229 8.25 1.64 -10.19
N SER A 230 9.00 1.81 -9.10
CA SER A 230 10.44 1.50 -9.04
C SER A 230 10.70 0.10 -8.46
N ALA A 231 9.72 -0.40 -7.73
CA ALA A 231 9.67 -1.77 -7.24
C ALA A 231 8.24 -2.29 -7.20
N VAL A 232 8.09 -3.59 -7.40
CA VAL A 232 6.85 -4.33 -7.22
C VAL A 232 7.04 -5.37 -6.13
N SER A 233 6.18 -5.31 -5.11
CA SER A 233 6.17 -6.22 -3.96
C SER A 233 5.03 -7.22 -4.10
N VAL A 234 5.33 -8.51 -4.01
CA VAL A 234 4.38 -9.60 -4.23
C VAL A 234 4.55 -10.72 -3.20
N ASP A 235 3.51 -11.51 -3.00
CA ASP A 235 3.59 -12.74 -2.23
C ASP A 235 4.26 -13.85 -3.08
N ALA A 236 5.47 -14.24 -2.69
CA ALA A 236 6.23 -15.27 -3.41
C ALA A 236 5.54 -16.64 -3.44
N SER A 237 4.58 -16.90 -2.54
CA SER A 237 3.83 -18.16 -2.53
C SER A 237 2.73 -18.22 -3.58
N LEU A 238 2.32 -17.08 -4.13
CA LEU A 238 1.26 -16.95 -5.13
C LEU A 238 1.79 -16.82 -6.55
N ILE A 239 3.11 -16.71 -6.74
CA ILE A 239 3.72 -16.65 -8.08
C ILE A 239 3.56 -17.99 -8.78
N SER A 240 2.86 -17.99 -9.91
CA SER A 240 2.71 -19.14 -10.79
C SER A 240 3.77 -19.15 -11.90
N ASP A 241 4.02 -20.32 -12.50
CA ASP A 241 4.96 -20.44 -13.62
C ASP A 241 4.54 -19.56 -14.82
N GLY A 242 3.23 -19.36 -15.03
CA GLY A 242 2.72 -18.48 -16.10
C GLY A 242 3.01 -17.00 -15.93
N GLN A 243 3.50 -16.57 -14.78
CA GLN A 243 3.83 -15.17 -14.50
C GLN A 243 5.35 -14.89 -14.63
N LEU A 244 6.17 -15.92 -14.81
CA LEU A 244 7.64 -15.77 -14.81
C LEU A 244 8.14 -14.87 -15.93
N ASP A 245 7.57 -14.98 -17.14
CA ASP A 245 7.94 -14.14 -18.27
C ASP A 245 7.66 -12.65 -17.97
N SER A 246 6.48 -12.33 -17.44
CA SER A 246 6.13 -10.95 -17.06
C SER A 246 6.99 -10.41 -15.91
N ILE A 247 7.42 -11.27 -14.99
CA ILE A 247 8.38 -10.90 -13.93
C ILE A 247 9.77 -10.66 -14.55
N GLY A 248 10.21 -11.48 -15.49
CA GLY A 248 11.44 -11.28 -16.23
C GLY A 248 11.46 -9.93 -16.95
N GLU A 249 10.42 -9.63 -17.72
CA GLU A 249 10.26 -8.34 -18.41
C GLU A 249 10.31 -7.15 -17.44
N LEU A 250 9.66 -7.27 -16.27
CA LEU A 250 9.67 -6.23 -15.23
C LEU A 250 11.08 -5.98 -14.70
N VAL A 251 11.84 -7.06 -14.42
CA VAL A 251 13.22 -6.96 -13.90
C VAL A 251 14.16 -6.42 -14.97
N GLU A 252 14.03 -6.85 -16.24
CA GLU A 252 14.79 -6.33 -17.37
C GLU A 252 14.54 -4.83 -17.63
N ALA A 253 13.31 -4.36 -17.34
CA ALA A 253 12.98 -2.94 -17.35
C ALA A 253 13.62 -2.14 -16.21
N GLY A 254 14.37 -2.79 -15.30
CA GLY A 254 15.06 -2.19 -14.17
C GLY A 254 14.17 -1.91 -12.96
N ILE A 255 13.03 -2.57 -12.86
CA ILE A 255 12.12 -2.49 -11.71
C ILE A 255 12.49 -3.59 -10.72
N SER A 256 12.66 -3.22 -9.45
CA SER A 256 13.00 -4.18 -8.40
C SER A 256 11.83 -5.10 -8.07
N LEU A 257 12.09 -6.38 -7.92
CA LEU A 257 11.11 -7.33 -7.39
C LEU A 257 11.33 -7.52 -5.88
N TRP A 258 10.30 -7.24 -5.08
CA TRP A 258 10.29 -7.48 -3.64
C TRP A 258 9.45 -8.72 -3.32
N LEU A 259 10.06 -9.70 -2.69
CA LEU A 259 9.45 -11.00 -2.44
C LEU A 259 8.96 -11.11 -1.00
N GLY A 260 7.64 -11.20 -0.80
CA GLY A 260 7.02 -11.59 0.45
C GLY A 260 7.25 -13.08 0.71
N VAL A 261 8.20 -13.40 1.54
CA VAL A 261 8.59 -14.80 1.83
C VAL A 261 8.08 -15.31 3.16
N PHE A 262 7.77 -14.39 4.08
CA PHE A 262 7.15 -14.68 5.37
C PHE A 262 5.70 -14.17 5.35
N PRO A 263 4.71 -15.02 5.65
CA PRO A 263 3.32 -14.59 5.73
C PRO A 263 3.13 -13.64 6.92
N GLY A 264 2.25 -12.66 6.79
CA GLY A 264 1.85 -11.78 7.88
C GLY A 264 0.90 -12.42 8.92
N THR A 265 0.73 -13.74 8.85
CA THR A 265 -0.07 -14.56 9.76
C THR A 265 0.84 -15.46 10.57
N ASP A 266 0.34 -16.05 11.67
CA ASP A 266 1.08 -16.93 12.61
C ASP A 266 1.65 -18.24 11.99
N ALA A 267 1.83 -18.30 10.68
CA ALA A 267 2.43 -19.46 10.03
C ALA A 267 3.95 -19.45 10.26
N ASP A 268 4.42 -20.49 10.95
CA ASP A 268 5.83 -20.70 11.28
C ASP A 268 6.59 -21.11 10.01
N ILE A 269 7.26 -20.16 9.38
CA ILE A 269 8.17 -20.42 8.26
C ILE A 269 9.61 -20.24 8.75
N SER A 270 10.39 -21.32 8.67
CA SER A 270 11.80 -21.26 9.02
C SER A 270 12.61 -20.43 8.00
N ALA A 271 13.70 -19.83 8.45
CA ALA A 271 14.62 -19.10 7.57
C ALA A 271 15.15 -19.98 6.41
N SER A 272 15.31 -21.30 6.66
CA SER A 272 15.72 -22.26 5.61
C SER A 272 14.63 -22.41 4.52
N ALA A 273 13.36 -22.49 4.92
CA ALA A 273 12.24 -22.59 3.97
C ALA A 273 12.08 -21.31 3.15
N ALA A 274 12.26 -20.14 3.77
CA ALA A 274 12.27 -18.86 3.05
C ALA A 274 13.41 -18.79 2.02
N ARG A 275 14.63 -19.17 2.41
CA ARG A 275 15.79 -19.23 1.53
C ARG A 275 15.55 -20.17 0.34
N GLU A 276 14.99 -21.35 0.59
CA GLU A 276 14.67 -22.31 -0.46
C GLU A 276 13.62 -21.79 -1.44
N ARG A 277 12.61 -21.07 -0.94
CA ARG A 277 11.58 -20.43 -1.78
C ARG A 277 12.21 -19.38 -2.69
N ILE A 278 13.04 -18.49 -2.15
CA ILE A 278 13.78 -17.50 -2.93
C ILE A 278 14.67 -18.17 -3.97
N GLY A 279 15.45 -19.18 -3.58
CA GLY A 279 16.36 -19.90 -4.47
C GLY A 279 15.64 -20.59 -5.62
N ARG A 280 14.48 -21.21 -5.37
CA ARG A 280 13.66 -21.83 -6.41
C ARG A 280 13.14 -20.79 -7.41
N LEU A 281 12.66 -19.65 -6.95
CA LEU A 281 12.17 -18.58 -7.82
C LEU A 281 13.31 -18.01 -8.65
N TRP A 282 14.45 -17.72 -8.01
CA TRP A 282 15.64 -17.21 -8.69
C TRP A 282 16.14 -18.13 -9.80
N SER A 283 16.19 -19.45 -9.53
CA SER A 283 16.62 -20.43 -10.53
C SER A 283 15.64 -20.60 -11.71
N LYS A 284 14.41 -20.12 -11.61
CA LYS A 284 13.43 -20.09 -12.70
C LYS A 284 13.49 -18.82 -13.53
N LEU A 285 13.98 -17.73 -12.95
CA LEU A 285 14.11 -16.44 -13.63
C LEU A 285 15.46 -16.31 -14.38
N GLY A 286 16.41 -17.25 -14.20
CA GLY A 286 17.74 -17.26 -14.80
C GLY A 286 18.77 -16.74 -13.84
#